data_82f4bbbb0b5331efa9e61090151f7cda
#
_entry.id   82f4bbbb0b5331efa9e61090151f7cda
#
_cell.length_a   1.000
_cell.length_b   1.000
_cell.length_c   1.000
_cell.angle_alpha   90.00
_cell.angle_beta   90.00
_cell.angle_gamma   90.00
#
_symmetry.space_group_name_H-M   'P 1'
#
loop_
_entity.id
_entity.type
_entity.pdbx_description
1 polymer ?
#
loop_
_entity_poly.entity_id
_entity_poly.type
_entity_poly.pdbx_seq_one_letter_code
_entity_poly.pdbx_strand_id
1 'polypeptide(L)'
;MKKIILPVIAQFVVLGGLMSSNFVSGVAADELAVKTLNGISYLSGGFGEDERERLRSITKGDNLELSFALQNNEYLGGANVLIKDGKGNNVLEAVSEGPLFFAELPAGSYTVEATAMGKTVKQAVHVPSKGHARLYFAWNSADEATTQAMAQK
;
A
#
# COMPACT_ATOMS: atom_id res chain seq x y z
N MET A 1 52.30 34.49 -9.18
CA MET A 1 51.63 34.45 -9.02
C MET A 1 50.60 34.09 -8.72
N LYS A 2 50.38 33.84 -8.53
CA LYS A 2 49.56 33.54 -8.35
C LYS A 2 48.68 32.99 -7.88
N LYS A 3 48.42 32.65 -7.56
CA LYS A 3 47.70 32.17 -7.24
C LYS A 3 46.86 31.87 -6.58
N ILE A 4 46.68 31.66 -6.20
CA ILE A 4 46.03 31.42 -5.66
C ILE A 4 44.94 31.19 -5.32
N ILE A 5 44.47 31.18 -5.00
CA ILE A 5 43.47 30.97 -4.89
C ILE A 5 42.78 30.07 -4.50
N LEU A 6 42.81 29.50 -4.56
CA LEU A 6 42.40 28.50 -4.28
C LEU A 6 41.74 28.21 -3.23
N PRO A 7 41.98 28.43 -2.49
CA PRO A 7 41.47 28.05 -1.46
C PRO A 7 40.21 28.15 -1.19
N VAL A 8 39.80 28.79 -1.45
CA VAL A 8 38.62 28.98 -1.35
C VAL A 8 37.82 28.06 -1.22
N ILE A 9 37.85 27.42 -1.69
CA ILE A 9 37.10 26.49 -1.77
C ILE A 9 36.72 25.80 -0.83
N ALA A 10 37.41 25.47 -0.38
CA ALA A 10 37.05 24.61 0.48
C ALA A 10 36.00 24.82 1.27
N GLN A 11 35.90 25.70 1.57
CA GLN A 11 34.96 25.83 2.37
C GLN A 11 33.78 25.40 2.15
N PHE A 12 33.36 25.55 1.51
CA PHE A 12 32.10 25.33 1.35
C PHE A 12 31.63 24.18 1.56
N VAL A 13 32.16 23.58 1.41
CA VAL A 13 31.73 22.42 1.44
C VAL A 13 31.22 22.09 2.55
N VAL A 14 31.75 22.31 3.29
CA VAL A 14 31.31 21.91 4.30
C VAL A 14 30.11 22.08 4.57
N LEU A 15 29.81 22.90 4.37
CA LEU A 15 28.64 23.12 4.66
C LEU A 15 27.81 22.34 4.33
N GLY A 16 27.86 22.06 3.43
CA GLY A 16 26.87 21.37 3.09
C GLY A 16 26.59 20.41 3.86
N GLY A 17 27.42 19.92 4.09
CA GLY A 17 27.10 18.82 4.64
C GLY A 17 26.24 18.89 5.63
N LEU A 18 26.38 19.62 6.12
CA LEU A 18 25.66 19.57 7.08
C LEU A 18 24.47 19.44 7.02
N MET A 19 24.16 19.93 6.50
CA MET A 19 22.98 19.97 6.51
C MET A 19 22.36 18.98 6.44
N SER A 20 22.64 18.59 5.99
CA SER A 20 21.98 17.61 5.69
C SER A 20 21.51 16.91 6.60
N SER A 21 21.95 16.86 7.15
CA SER A 21 21.56 16.11 7.89
C SER A 21 20.40 16.04 8.29
N ASN A 22 20.09 16.31 8.26
CA ASN A 22 19.19 16.25 8.64
C ASN A 22 18.23 15.58 8.67
N PHE A 23 18.40 15.47 8.79
CA PHE A 23 17.65 15.21 9.00
C PHE A 23 16.61 14.78 9.04
N VAL A 24 16.56 14.81 9.59
CA VAL A 24 15.62 14.93 9.28
C VAL A 24 14.78 14.10 9.19
N SER A 25 14.98 13.71 8.95
CA SER A 25 14.55 12.78 8.50
C SER A 25 13.75 11.87 9.12
N GLY A 26 13.96 11.44 10.05
CA GLY A 26 13.22 10.42 10.61
C GLY A 26 11.79 10.59 10.69
N VAL A 27 11.38 11.70 10.53
CA VAL A 27 10.02 11.96 10.66
C VAL A 27 9.18 11.35 9.61
N ALA A 28 9.74 11.14 8.50
CA ALA A 28 8.99 10.67 7.39
C ALA A 28 8.44 9.26 7.56
N ALA A 29 8.84 8.58 8.60
CA ALA A 29 8.47 7.18 8.74
C ALA A 29 6.98 6.93 8.79
N ASP A 30 6.22 7.88 9.20
CA ASP A 30 4.78 7.69 9.30
C ASP A 30 3.99 8.12 8.09
N GLU A 31 4.67 8.50 7.03
CA GLU A 31 3.95 8.90 5.85
C GLU A 31 3.38 7.76 5.07
N LEU A 32 2.16 7.95 4.61
CA LEU A 32 1.55 7.05 3.65
C LEU A 32 2.33 7.12 2.35
N ALA A 33 2.95 6.03 1.97
CA ALA A 33 3.80 5.99 0.80
C ALA A 33 3.15 5.21 -0.33
N VAL A 34 3.08 5.84 -1.50
CA VAL A 34 2.68 5.16 -2.72
C VAL A 34 3.82 4.22 -3.12
N LYS A 35 3.50 2.97 -3.33
CA LYS A 35 4.44 1.95 -3.77
C LYS A 35 4.17 1.60 -5.22
N THR A 36 5.19 1.11 -5.90
CA THR A 36 5.04 0.68 -7.30
C THR A 36 5.66 -0.71 -7.45
N LEU A 37 4.90 -1.60 -8.04
CA LEU A 37 5.35 -2.95 -8.36
C LEU A 37 4.83 -3.33 -9.74
N ASN A 38 5.71 -3.80 -10.61
CA ASN A 38 5.36 -4.16 -11.99
C ASN A 38 4.65 -3.04 -12.76
N GLY A 39 4.99 -1.79 -12.46
CA GLY A 39 4.35 -0.64 -13.09
C GLY A 39 2.99 -0.27 -12.51
N ILE A 40 2.53 -0.98 -11.51
CA ILE A 40 1.26 -0.70 -10.83
C ILE A 40 1.54 0.08 -9.56
N SER A 41 0.93 1.24 -9.44
CA SER A 41 1.00 2.04 -8.21
C SER A 41 -0.09 1.59 -7.24
N TYR A 42 0.27 1.43 -5.98
CA TYR A 42 -0.69 1.01 -4.96
C TYR A 42 -0.35 1.64 -3.61
N LEU A 43 -1.34 1.67 -2.74
CA LEU A 43 -1.24 2.28 -1.42
C LEU A 43 -2.22 1.58 -0.49
N SER A 44 -1.81 1.33 0.75
CA SER A 44 -2.70 0.70 1.73
C SER A 44 -2.54 1.34 3.11
N GLY A 45 -3.54 1.17 3.95
CA GLY A 45 -3.58 1.71 5.30
C GLY A 45 -5.02 1.87 5.77
N GLY A 46 -5.26 2.87 6.62
CA GLY A 46 -6.62 3.27 6.99
C GLY A 46 -7.13 2.79 8.33
N PHE A 47 -6.26 2.47 9.28
CA PHE A 47 -6.72 2.10 10.60
C PHE A 47 -7.34 3.27 11.37
N GLY A 48 -6.89 4.49 11.14
CA GLY A 48 -7.50 5.67 11.74
C GLY A 48 -8.43 6.38 10.78
N GLU A 49 -9.38 7.12 11.31
CA GLU A 49 -10.30 7.88 10.46
C GLU A 49 -9.57 8.94 9.65
N ASP A 50 -8.68 9.68 10.29
CA ASP A 50 -7.87 10.68 9.61
C ASP A 50 -7.02 10.07 8.51
N GLU A 51 -6.48 8.88 8.76
CA GLU A 51 -5.68 8.17 7.76
C GLU A 51 -6.54 7.74 6.58
N ARG A 52 -7.76 7.27 6.83
CA ARG A 52 -8.68 6.91 5.75
C ARG A 52 -9.04 8.12 4.87
N GLU A 53 -9.26 9.26 5.49
CA GLU A 53 -9.53 10.48 4.73
C GLU A 53 -8.34 10.90 3.89
N ARG A 54 -7.14 10.82 4.45
CA ARG A 54 -5.92 11.12 3.73
C ARG A 54 -5.70 10.16 2.56
N LEU A 55 -5.92 8.87 2.79
CA LEU A 55 -5.82 7.87 1.73
C LEU A 55 -6.76 8.21 0.57
N ARG A 56 -8.01 8.48 0.86
CA ARG A 56 -8.98 8.81 -0.18
C ARG A 56 -8.62 10.08 -0.93
N SER A 57 -7.99 11.03 -0.25
CA SER A 57 -7.55 12.25 -0.89
C SER A 57 -6.39 12.01 -1.86
N ILE A 58 -5.44 11.16 -1.47
CA ILE A 58 -4.27 10.84 -2.28
C ILE A 58 -4.64 9.95 -3.48
N THR A 59 -5.61 9.06 -3.30
CA THR A 59 -5.93 8.02 -4.27
C THR A 59 -7.07 8.38 -5.22
N LYS A 60 -7.35 9.67 -5.39
CA LYS A 60 -8.44 10.09 -6.28
C LYS A 60 -8.29 9.62 -7.71
N GLY A 61 -7.07 9.37 -8.15
CA GLY A 61 -6.79 8.86 -9.50
C GLY A 61 -6.79 7.35 -9.62
N ASP A 62 -6.84 6.65 -8.50
CA ASP A 62 -6.81 5.19 -8.50
C ASP A 62 -8.19 4.66 -8.87
N ASN A 63 -8.20 3.53 -9.56
CA ASN A 63 -9.44 2.98 -10.09
C ASN A 63 -9.89 1.68 -9.45
N LEU A 64 -9.16 1.19 -8.45
CA LEU A 64 -9.56 0.02 -7.68
C LEU A 64 -9.39 0.29 -6.19
N GLU A 65 -10.45 0.06 -5.42
CA GLU A 65 -10.43 0.16 -3.97
C GLU A 65 -10.87 -1.17 -3.38
N LEU A 66 -10.06 -1.70 -2.47
CA LEU A 66 -10.37 -2.92 -1.73
C LEU A 66 -10.54 -2.56 -0.26
N SER A 67 -11.53 -3.15 0.39
CA SER A 67 -11.76 -2.99 1.82
C SER A 67 -11.75 -4.35 2.50
N PHE A 68 -11.14 -4.43 3.66
CA PHE A 68 -10.99 -5.68 4.41
C PHE A 68 -11.56 -5.53 5.81
N ALA A 69 -12.41 -6.47 6.21
CA ALA A 69 -13.02 -6.44 7.52
C ALA A 69 -13.36 -7.86 8.00
N LEU A 70 -13.63 -7.98 9.28
CA LEU A 70 -14.29 -9.15 9.82
C LEU A 70 -15.80 -8.99 9.66
N GLN A 71 -16.54 -10.09 9.73
CA GLN A 71 -18.00 -10.05 9.58
C GLN A 71 -18.70 -9.22 10.65
N ASN A 72 -18.03 -8.97 11.78
CA ASN A 72 -18.52 -8.09 12.83
C ASN A 72 -18.22 -6.60 12.55
N ASN A 73 -17.73 -6.29 11.34
CA ASN A 73 -17.36 -4.96 10.87
C ASN A 73 -16.07 -4.37 11.49
N GLU A 74 -15.30 -5.19 12.19
CA GLU A 74 -13.98 -4.75 12.63
C GLU A 74 -13.03 -4.68 11.43
N TYR A 75 -12.23 -3.63 11.36
CA TYR A 75 -11.27 -3.46 10.29
C TYR A 75 -10.14 -4.47 10.39
N LEU A 76 -9.70 -4.97 9.26
CA LEU A 76 -8.67 -5.99 9.17
C LEU A 76 -7.51 -5.51 8.29
N GLY A 77 -6.30 -5.54 8.82
CA GLY A 77 -5.08 -5.31 8.06
C GLY A 77 -4.30 -6.61 7.90
N GLY A 78 -3.24 -6.56 7.14
CA GLY A 78 -2.37 -7.73 6.97
C GLY A 78 -2.87 -8.76 5.98
N ALA A 79 -3.88 -8.42 5.17
CA ALA A 79 -4.35 -9.33 4.13
C ALA A 79 -3.34 -9.39 2.99
N ASN A 80 -3.05 -10.61 2.51
CA ASN A 80 -2.28 -10.78 1.29
C ASN A 80 -3.20 -10.56 0.10
N VAL A 81 -2.82 -9.63 -0.76
CA VAL A 81 -3.59 -9.28 -1.95
C VAL A 81 -2.85 -9.77 -3.18
N LEU A 82 -3.51 -10.57 -4.00
CA LEU A 82 -3.00 -11.03 -5.28
C LEU A 82 -3.99 -10.64 -6.36
N ILE A 83 -3.55 -9.87 -7.33
CA ILE A 83 -4.38 -9.44 -8.44
C ILE A 83 -3.89 -10.10 -9.72
N LYS A 84 -4.80 -10.76 -10.42
CA LYS A 84 -4.51 -11.44 -11.69
C LYS A 84 -5.30 -10.79 -12.80
N ASP A 85 -4.69 -10.73 -13.98
CA ASP A 85 -5.40 -10.22 -15.16
C ASP A 85 -6.34 -11.26 -15.75
N GLY A 86 -7.03 -10.91 -16.81
CA GLY A 86 -7.99 -11.81 -17.46
C GLY A 86 -7.36 -13.06 -18.06
N LYS A 87 -6.04 -13.10 -18.20
CA LYS A 87 -5.31 -14.27 -18.71
C LYS A 87 -4.75 -15.13 -17.58
N GLY A 88 -4.96 -14.73 -16.33
CA GLY A 88 -4.45 -15.46 -15.18
C GLY A 88 -3.04 -15.10 -14.76
N ASN A 89 -2.44 -14.06 -15.37
CA ASN A 89 -1.11 -13.60 -14.98
C ASN A 89 -1.19 -12.76 -13.70
N ASN A 90 -0.22 -12.95 -12.80
CA ASN A 90 -0.12 -12.13 -11.61
C ASN A 90 0.37 -10.73 -12.00
N VAL A 91 -0.42 -9.71 -11.69
CA VAL A 91 -0.04 -8.33 -12.00
C VAL A 91 0.38 -7.54 -10.77
N LEU A 92 -0.11 -7.94 -9.60
CA LEU A 92 0.27 -7.30 -8.34
C LEU A 92 0.12 -8.28 -7.19
N GLU A 93 1.12 -8.32 -6.32
CA GLU A 93 1.06 -9.08 -5.08
C GLU A 93 1.64 -8.22 -3.96
N ALA A 94 0.87 -7.99 -2.92
CA ALA A 94 1.28 -7.12 -1.83
C ALA A 94 0.48 -7.45 -0.56
N VAL A 95 1.04 -7.07 0.59
CA VAL A 95 0.33 -7.18 1.86
C VAL A 95 -0.31 -5.83 2.17
N SER A 96 -1.58 -5.83 2.51
CA SER A 96 -2.28 -4.62 2.90
C SER A 96 -1.88 -4.22 4.32
N GLU A 97 -1.41 -2.99 4.49
CA GLU A 97 -0.97 -2.47 5.78
C GLU A 97 -2.13 -2.03 6.67
N GLY A 98 -3.34 -2.01 6.14
CA GLY A 98 -4.54 -1.63 6.86
C GLY A 98 -5.78 -2.11 6.15
N PRO A 99 -6.96 -1.65 6.56
CA PRO A 99 -8.22 -2.13 6.01
C PRO A 99 -8.56 -1.64 4.62
N LEU A 100 -7.80 -0.69 4.08
CA LEU A 100 -8.01 -0.17 2.73
C LEU A 100 -6.78 -0.39 1.86
N PHE A 101 -7.03 -0.75 0.62
CA PHE A 101 -5.99 -0.96 -0.39
C PHE A 101 -6.46 -0.34 -1.69
N PHE A 102 -5.62 0.51 -2.26
CA PHE A 102 -5.92 1.21 -3.52
C PHE A 102 -4.88 0.84 -4.56
N ALA A 103 -5.31 0.69 -5.80
CA ALA A 103 -4.41 0.41 -6.91
C ALA A 103 -4.87 1.14 -8.16
N GLU A 104 -3.88 1.50 -9.00
CA GLU A 104 -4.17 2.06 -10.31
C GLU A 104 -3.83 1.00 -11.35
N LEU A 105 -4.85 0.43 -11.95
CA LEU A 105 -4.72 -0.65 -12.92
C LEU A 105 -5.18 -0.21 -14.31
N PRO A 106 -4.59 -0.78 -15.37
CA PRO A 106 -5.18 -0.61 -16.70
C PRO A 106 -6.63 -1.10 -16.72
N ALA A 107 -7.48 -0.44 -17.48
CA ALA A 107 -8.88 -0.88 -17.59
C ALA A 107 -8.95 -2.31 -18.09
N GLY A 108 -9.82 -3.09 -17.51
CA GLY A 108 -9.97 -4.50 -17.90
C GLY A 108 -10.56 -5.35 -16.80
N SER A 109 -10.56 -6.65 -17.05
CA SER A 109 -11.09 -7.63 -16.10
C SER A 109 -9.97 -8.24 -15.30
N TYR A 110 -10.19 -8.36 -14.00
CA TYR A 110 -9.20 -8.88 -13.05
C TYR A 110 -9.87 -9.81 -12.06
N THR A 111 -9.06 -10.67 -11.45
CA THR A 111 -9.47 -11.46 -10.28
C THR A 111 -8.61 -11.03 -9.11
N VAL A 112 -9.25 -10.70 -8.00
CA VAL A 112 -8.55 -10.32 -6.77
C VAL A 112 -8.70 -11.46 -5.77
N GLU A 113 -7.57 -11.96 -5.28
CA GLU A 113 -7.53 -12.98 -4.24
C GLU A 113 -6.96 -12.31 -2.99
N ALA A 114 -7.74 -12.26 -1.93
CA ALA A 114 -7.30 -11.72 -0.66
C ALA A 114 -7.26 -12.85 0.37
N THR A 115 -6.13 -12.99 1.04
CA THR A 115 -5.92 -14.05 2.02
C THR A 115 -5.64 -13.45 3.38
N ALA A 116 -6.43 -13.85 4.35
CA ALA A 116 -6.24 -13.47 5.74
C ALA A 116 -6.70 -14.63 6.62
N MET A 117 -6.07 -14.78 7.78
CA MET A 117 -6.43 -15.84 8.74
C MET A 117 -6.49 -17.24 8.09
N GLY A 118 -5.56 -17.49 7.17
CA GLY A 118 -5.46 -18.77 6.50
C GLY A 118 -6.54 -19.04 5.45
N LYS A 119 -7.39 -18.07 5.15
CA LYS A 119 -8.50 -18.26 4.22
C LYS A 119 -8.44 -17.25 3.08
N THR A 120 -8.55 -17.75 1.86
CA THR A 120 -8.53 -16.92 0.65
C THR A 120 -9.94 -16.67 0.16
N VAL A 121 -10.26 -15.41 -0.10
CA VAL A 121 -11.52 -14.99 -0.72
C VAL A 121 -11.18 -14.44 -2.09
N LYS A 122 -11.88 -14.89 -3.13
CA LYS A 122 -11.66 -14.46 -4.50
C LYS A 122 -12.87 -13.70 -5.01
N GLN A 123 -12.62 -12.60 -5.71
CA GLN A 123 -13.69 -11.84 -6.38
C GLN A 123 -13.20 -11.38 -7.75
N ALA A 124 -14.08 -11.45 -8.72
CA ALA A 124 -13.82 -10.90 -10.04
C ALA A 124 -14.24 -9.43 -10.06
N VAL A 125 -13.53 -8.63 -10.82
CA VAL A 125 -13.83 -7.21 -10.94
C VAL A 125 -13.51 -6.71 -12.33
N HIS A 126 -14.31 -5.77 -12.80
CA HIS A 126 -14.01 -5.03 -14.02
C HIS A 126 -13.57 -3.62 -13.62
N VAL A 127 -12.33 -3.29 -13.93
CA VAL A 127 -11.76 -1.98 -13.63
C VAL A 127 -12.09 -1.05 -14.79
N PRO A 128 -12.81 0.05 -14.54
CA PRO A 128 -13.19 0.96 -15.61
C PRO A 128 -12.04 1.86 -16.04
N SER A 129 -12.13 2.41 -17.23
CA SER A 129 -11.18 3.42 -17.69
C SER A 129 -11.38 4.77 -17.00
N LYS A 130 -12.59 5.01 -16.50
CA LYS A 130 -12.94 6.20 -15.73
C LYS A 130 -13.78 5.79 -14.53
N GLY A 131 -13.46 6.34 -13.37
CA GLY A 131 -14.15 6.01 -12.15
C GLY A 131 -13.47 4.92 -11.36
N HIS A 132 -14.17 4.37 -10.39
CA HIS A 132 -13.62 3.41 -9.44
C HIS A 132 -14.41 2.12 -9.42
N ALA A 133 -13.71 0.99 -9.31
CA ALA A 133 -14.31 -0.26 -8.91
C ALA A 133 -13.99 -0.47 -7.42
N ARG A 134 -14.93 -1.03 -6.67
CA ARG A 134 -14.77 -1.29 -5.25
C ARG A 134 -15.13 -2.72 -4.93
N LEU A 135 -14.29 -3.36 -4.13
CA LEU A 135 -14.53 -4.70 -3.62
C LEU A 135 -14.44 -4.71 -2.10
N TYR A 136 -15.34 -5.44 -1.48
CA TYR A 136 -15.34 -5.62 -0.04
C TYR A 136 -15.07 -7.09 0.26
N PHE A 137 -14.09 -7.33 1.13
CA PHE A 137 -13.73 -8.67 1.57
C PHE A 137 -14.00 -8.80 3.06
N ALA A 138 -14.66 -9.87 3.46
CA ALA A 138 -14.97 -10.10 4.85
C ALA A 138 -14.62 -11.54 5.24
N TRP A 139 -14.06 -11.70 6.42
CA TRP A 139 -13.75 -12.99 7.01
C TRP A 139 -14.52 -13.17 8.29
N ASN A 140 -14.84 -14.43 8.59
CA ASN A 140 -15.53 -14.76 9.83
C ASN A 140 -14.51 -14.78 10.96
N SER A 141 -14.82 -14.15 12.10
CA SER A 141 -13.93 -14.16 13.26
C SER A 141 -13.67 -15.57 13.81
N ALA A 142 -14.52 -16.52 13.50
CA ALA A 142 -14.29 -17.92 13.89
C ALA A 142 -13.10 -18.54 13.14
N ASP A 143 -12.76 -18.02 11.95
CA ASP A 143 -11.61 -18.50 11.20
C ASP A 143 -10.31 -18.20 11.93
N GLU A 144 -10.26 -17.08 12.64
CA GLU A 144 -9.11 -16.71 13.43
C GLU A 144 -8.89 -17.70 14.60
N ALA A 145 -9.94 -18.04 15.30
CA ALA A 145 -9.86 -18.98 16.41
C ALA A 145 -9.35 -20.35 15.95
N THR A 146 -9.82 -20.80 14.80
CA THR A 146 -9.40 -22.08 14.25
C THR A 146 -7.92 -22.06 13.86
N THR A 147 -7.48 -20.96 13.26
CA THR A 147 -6.08 -20.82 12.86
C THR A 147 -5.16 -20.81 14.07
N GLN A 148 -5.55 -20.10 15.13
CA GLN A 148 -4.77 -20.07 16.37
C GLN A 148 -4.73 -21.43 17.05
N ALA A 149 -5.84 -22.15 17.06
CA ALA A 149 -5.90 -23.48 17.67
C ALA A 149 -4.98 -24.46 16.92
N MET A 150 -4.91 -24.37 15.62
CA MET A 150 -4.00 -25.21 14.83
C MET A 150 -2.54 -24.85 15.06
N ALA A 151 -2.24 -23.59 15.26
CA ALA A 151 -0.87 -23.14 15.47
C ALA A 151 -0.33 -23.57 16.83
N GLN A 152 -1.18 -23.88 17.80
CA GLN A 152 -0.76 -24.30 19.13
C GLN A 152 -0.51 -25.79 19.25
N LYS A 153 -0.80 -26.57 18.25
CA LYS A 153 -0.50 -27.99 18.24
C LYS A 153 0.84 -28.25 17.56
#